data_db78660d38c1955f85f888a3264f9a5e
#
_entry.id   db78660d38c1955f85f888a3264f9a5e
#
_cell.length_a   1.000
_cell.length_b   1.000
_cell.length_c   1.000
_cell.angle_alpha   90.00
_cell.angle_beta   90.00
_cell.angle_gamma   90.00
#
_symmetry.space_group_name_H-M   'P 1'
#
loop_
_entity.id
_entity.type
_entity.pdbx_description
1 polymer ?
#
loop_
_entity_poly.entity_id
_entity_poly.type
_entity_poly.pdbx_seq_one_letter_code
_entity_poly.pdbx_strand_id
1 'polypeptide(L)'
;MAAPNEALRAVGLSFSKIAALKDLATKTVAGVVPDREVLVGLEDAEIIARLTEVRGIGRWTVEMLLMFQLGRPDILPVDDFGVRAGFQFTYGLRKMPAPKALAAYGERWGPHRTAAAWYLWRACELKRAGTLPAPLEQIRLPRLPRLRRRRRASAVKAGKAKAGTKAKSKSKQATKRPASKKAKSTRGRK
;
A
#
# COMPACT_ATOMS: atom_id res chain seq x y z
N MET A 1 -27.81 -4.34 0.78
CA MET A 1 -27.68 -4.88 -0.59
C MET A 1 -26.91 -6.18 -0.56
N ALA A 2 -27.56 -7.26 -0.91
CA ALA A 2 -26.99 -8.61 -0.81
C ALA A 2 -26.81 -9.26 -2.19
N ALA A 3 -26.12 -8.55 -3.12
CA ALA A 3 -25.75 -9.21 -4.38
C ALA A 3 -24.84 -10.41 -4.05
N PRO A 4 -25.20 -11.64 -4.51
CA PRO A 4 -24.39 -12.82 -4.26
C PRO A 4 -23.01 -12.69 -4.97
N ASN A 5 -21.99 -13.33 -4.39
CA ASN A 5 -20.63 -13.25 -4.96
C ASN A 5 -20.58 -13.80 -6.38
N GLU A 6 -21.38 -14.80 -6.69
CA GLU A 6 -21.46 -15.47 -7.98
C GLU A 6 -21.92 -14.50 -9.08
N ALA A 7 -22.94 -13.69 -8.79
CA ALA A 7 -23.41 -12.66 -9.72
C ALA A 7 -22.33 -11.59 -10.00
N LEU A 8 -21.60 -11.17 -8.95
CA LEU A 8 -20.50 -10.21 -9.11
C LEU A 8 -19.28 -10.82 -9.82
N ARG A 9 -19.06 -12.12 -9.66
CA ARG A 9 -18.04 -12.86 -10.41
C ARG A 9 -18.39 -12.97 -11.89
N ALA A 10 -19.65 -13.23 -12.20
CA ALA A 10 -20.14 -13.38 -13.58
C ALA A 10 -19.90 -12.13 -14.43
N VAL A 11 -19.91 -10.93 -13.83
CA VAL A 11 -19.58 -9.66 -14.51
C VAL A 11 -18.08 -9.34 -14.48
N GLY A 12 -17.20 -10.30 -14.15
CA GLY A 12 -15.75 -10.17 -14.26
C GLY A 12 -15.03 -9.57 -13.04
N LEU A 13 -15.70 -9.37 -11.90
CA LEU A 13 -15.03 -8.86 -10.70
C LEU A 13 -14.18 -9.94 -10.04
N SER A 14 -12.94 -9.62 -9.67
CA SER A 14 -12.11 -10.49 -8.84
C SER A 14 -12.64 -10.55 -7.40
N PHE A 15 -12.34 -11.61 -6.66
CA PHE A 15 -12.75 -11.73 -5.26
C PHE A 15 -12.29 -10.54 -4.40
N SER A 16 -11.10 -10.01 -4.67
CA SER A 16 -10.60 -8.82 -3.97
C SER A 16 -11.47 -7.59 -4.24
N LYS A 17 -11.87 -7.36 -5.50
CA LYS A 17 -12.77 -6.25 -5.86
C LYS A 17 -14.17 -6.42 -5.26
N ILE A 18 -14.69 -7.63 -5.24
CA ILE A 18 -15.98 -7.94 -4.58
C ILE A 18 -15.92 -7.61 -3.09
N ALA A 19 -14.84 -8.04 -2.42
CA ALA A 19 -14.66 -7.76 -1.00
C ALA A 19 -14.54 -6.25 -0.72
N ALA A 20 -13.81 -5.51 -1.57
CA ALA A 20 -13.70 -4.05 -1.47
C ALA A 20 -15.05 -3.36 -1.69
N LEU A 21 -15.81 -3.77 -2.70
CA LEU A 21 -17.13 -3.21 -3.00
C LEU A 21 -18.13 -3.44 -1.86
N LYS A 22 -18.14 -4.64 -1.28
CA LYS A 22 -19.01 -4.96 -0.15
C LYS A 22 -18.61 -4.21 1.13
N ASP A 23 -17.30 -4.04 1.37
CA ASP A 23 -16.82 -3.25 2.50
C ASP A 23 -17.17 -1.77 2.35
N LEU A 24 -17.01 -1.21 1.13
CA LEU A 24 -17.45 0.14 0.80
C LEU A 24 -18.94 0.32 1.11
N ALA A 25 -19.81 -0.57 0.59
CA ALA A 25 -21.25 -0.50 0.82
C ALA A 25 -21.60 -0.58 2.33
N THR A 26 -20.95 -1.46 3.07
CA THR A 26 -21.14 -1.59 4.52
C THR A 26 -20.75 -0.31 5.25
N LYS A 27 -19.62 0.26 4.92
CA LYS A 27 -19.10 1.49 5.55
C LYS A 27 -19.88 2.74 5.17
N THR A 28 -20.45 2.76 3.96
CA THR A 28 -21.37 3.84 3.56
C THR A 28 -22.65 3.79 4.41
N VAL A 29 -23.26 2.61 4.56
CA VAL A 29 -24.44 2.46 5.44
C VAL A 29 -24.14 2.78 6.90
N ALA A 30 -22.92 2.48 7.36
CA ALA A 30 -22.48 2.78 8.72
C ALA A 30 -22.06 4.26 8.93
N GLY A 31 -22.12 5.11 7.88
CA GLY A 31 -21.72 6.53 7.96
C GLY A 31 -20.21 6.79 8.03
N VAL A 32 -19.37 5.77 7.88
CA VAL A 32 -17.91 5.93 7.80
C VAL A 32 -17.51 6.64 6.50
N VAL A 33 -18.19 6.27 5.40
CA VAL A 33 -18.09 6.96 4.11
C VAL A 33 -19.26 7.91 4.01
N PRO A 34 -19.06 9.21 4.23
CA PRO A 34 -20.14 10.18 4.20
C PRO A 34 -20.55 10.56 2.78
N ASP A 35 -21.70 11.19 2.65
CA ASP A 35 -22.17 11.74 1.40
C ASP A 35 -21.28 12.90 0.94
N ARG A 36 -21.39 13.25 -0.36
CA ARG A 36 -20.57 14.28 -0.98
C ARG A 36 -20.69 15.64 -0.28
N GLU A 37 -21.89 16.01 0.12
CA GLU A 37 -22.20 17.27 0.81
C GLU A 37 -21.41 17.40 2.12
N VAL A 38 -21.29 16.30 2.85
CA VAL A 38 -20.50 16.23 4.08
C VAL A 38 -19.01 16.27 3.75
N LEU A 39 -18.57 15.50 2.74
CA LEU A 39 -17.16 15.46 2.33
C LEU A 39 -16.62 16.85 1.95
N VAL A 40 -17.40 17.68 1.29
CA VAL A 40 -16.97 19.04 0.88
C VAL A 40 -16.60 19.89 2.10
N GLY A 41 -17.26 19.69 3.23
CA GLY A 41 -17.01 20.44 4.47
C GLY A 41 -15.88 19.92 5.34
N LEU A 42 -15.33 18.71 5.04
CA LEU A 42 -14.28 18.11 5.85
C LEU A 42 -12.87 18.55 5.40
N GLU A 43 -11.94 18.50 6.33
CA GLU A 43 -10.51 18.66 6.04
C GLU A 43 -9.96 17.47 5.26
N ASP A 44 -9.00 17.71 4.35
CA ASP A 44 -8.41 16.69 3.49
C ASP A 44 -7.82 15.52 4.28
N ALA A 45 -7.17 15.80 5.41
CA ALA A 45 -6.60 14.77 6.27
C ALA A 45 -7.67 13.86 6.89
N GLU A 46 -8.83 14.41 7.23
CA GLU A 46 -9.96 13.65 7.77
C GLU A 46 -10.59 12.78 6.69
N ILE A 47 -10.77 13.31 5.48
CA ILE A 47 -11.27 12.56 4.33
C ILE A 47 -10.35 11.37 4.04
N ILE A 48 -9.03 11.61 4.02
CA ILE A 48 -8.05 10.55 3.80
C ILE A 48 -8.14 9.48 4.91
N ALA A 49 -8.22 9.88 6.17
CA ALA A 49 -8.31 8.94 7.29
C ALA A 49 -9.56 8.05 7.18
N ARG A 50 -10.73 8.65 6.97
CA ARG A 50 -12.02 7.92 6.86
C ARG A 50 -12.06 6.99 5.66
N LEU A 51 -11.73 7.48 4.47
CA LEU A 51 -11.88 6.69 3.25
C LEU A 51 -10.84 5.58 3.11
N THR A 52 -9.65 5.75 3.70
CA THR A 52 -8.64 4.67 3.72
C THR A 52 -8.97 3.52 4.67
N GLU A 53 -9.98 3.65 5.52
CA GLU A 53 -10.53 2.52 6.28
C GLU A 53 -11.22 1.50 5.36
N VAL A 54 -11.69 1.93 4.19
CA VAL A 54 -12.37 1.05 3.23
C VAL A 54 -11.36 0.12 2.57
N ARG A 55 -11.65 -1.15 2.59
CA ARG A 55 -10.80 -2.18 1.98
C ARG A 55 -10.54 -1.88 0.51
N GLY A 56 -9.27 -1.82 0.13
CA GLY A 56 -8.86 -1.58 -1.26
C GLY A 56 -8.86 -0.11 -1.69
N ILE A 57 -9.24 0.80 -0.81
CA ILE A 57 -9.07 2.24 -1.00
C ILE A 57 -7.80 2.68 -0.28
N GLY A 58 -6.78 3.02 -1.06
CA GLY A 58 -5.53 3.57 -0.53
C GLY A 58 -5.51 5.09 -0.61
N ARG A 59 -4.51 5.69 0.06
CA ARG A 59 -4.29 7.14 0.07
C ARG A 59 -4.31 7.75 -1.34
N TRP A 60 -3.62 7.14 -2.30
CA TRP A 60 -3.60 7.60 -3.69
C TRP A 60 -5.00 7.70 -4.31
N THR A 61 -5.87 6.73 -4.06
CA THR A 61 -7.27 6.76 -4.56
C THR A 61 -8.05 7.93 -3.97
N VAL A 62 -7.84 8.20 -2.67
CA VAL A 62 -8.49 9.34 -2.00
C VAL A 62 -7.92 10.67 -2.51
N GLU A 63 -6.62 10.78 -2.73
CA GLU A 63 -6.01 11.96 -3.35
C GLU A 63 -6.60 12.25 -4.74
N MET A 64 -6.89 11.21 -5.56
CA MET A 64 -7.58 11.39 -6.84
C MET A 64 -9.02 11.90 -6.65
N LEU A 65 -9.74 11.42 -5.65
CA LEU A 65 -11.07 11.96 -5.32
C LEU A 65 -10.99 13.42 -4.88
N LEU A 66 -10.04 13.78 -4.01
CA LEU A 66 -9.83 15.16 -3.58
C LEU A 66 -9.56 16.09 -4.76
N MET A 67 -8.68 15.69 -5.67
CA MET A 67 -8.29 16.51 -6.83
C MET A 67 -9.40 16.63 -7.86
N PHE A 68 -10.00 15.50 -8.28
CA PHE A 68 -10.87 15.45 -9.46
C PHE A 68 -12.37 15.56 -9.14
N GLN A 69 -12.80 15.16 -7.95
CA GLN A 69 -14.19 15.20 -7.55
C GLN A 69 -14.52 16.36 -6.61
N LEU A 70 -13.60 16.69 -5.70
CA LEU A 70 -13.80 17.78 -4.74
C LEU A 70 -13.09 19.08 -5.15
N GLY A 71 -12.25 19.06 -6.18
CA GLY A 71 -11.56 20.24 -6.70
C GLY A 71 -10.56 20.86 -5.72
N ARG A 72 -9.99 20.06 -4.79
CA ARG A 72 -9.03 20.56 -3.81
C ARG A 72 -7.76 21.07 -4.49
N PRO A 73 -7.35 22.33 -4.25
CA PRO A 73 -6.25 22.95 -5.00
C PRO A 73 -4.86 22.50 -4.51
N ASP A 74 -4.75 21.96 -3.30
CA ASP A 74 -3.45 21.80 -2.63
C ASP A 74 -3.10 20.35 -2.29
N ILE A 75 -3.32 19.44 -3.24
CA ILE A 75 -3.00 18.01 -3.14
C ILE A 75 -1.77 17.68 -3.98
N LEU A 76 -0.77 17.02 -3.37
CA LEU A 76 0.39 16.49 -4.06
C LEU A 76 0.49 14.97 -3.83
N PRO A 77 0.09 14.14 -4.79
CA PRO A 77 0.15 12.68 -4.66
C PRO A 77 1.60 12.19 -4.83
N VAL A 78 2.36 12.28 -3.76
CA VAL A 78 3.82 12.00 -3.77
C VAL A 78 4.18 10.54 -4.01
N ASP A 79 3.24 9.61 -3.82
CA ASP A 79 3.41 8.20 -4.11
C ASP A 79 3.03 7.85 -5.56
N ASP A 80 2.41 8.78 -6.29
CA ASP A 80 2.03 8.60 -7.69
C ASP A 80 3.26 8.47 -8.58
N PHE A 81 3.28 7.41 -9.40
CA PHE A 81 4.40 7.16 -10.30
C PHE A 81 4.56 8.27 -11.35
N GLY A 82 3.45 8.73 -11.94
CA GLY A 82 3.46 9.76 -12.98
C GLY A 82 3.96 11.10 -12.45
N VAL A 83 3.51 11.51 -11.27
CA VAL A 83 3.98 12.73 -10.60
C VAL A 83 5.47 12.66 -10.31
N ARG A 84 5.95 11.54 -9.77
CA ARG A 84 7.39 11.36 -9.48
C ARG A 84 8.24 11.29 -10.72
N ALA A 85 7.77 10.59 -11.76
CA ALA A 85 8.47 10.52 -13.04
C ALA A 85 8.48 11.86 -13.76
N GLY A 86 7.34 12.56 -13.78
CA GLY A 86 7.23 13.91 -14.33
C GLY A 86 8.20 14.88 -13.65
N PHE A 87 8.28 14.81 -12.32
CA PHE A 87 9.26 15.60 -11.57
C PHE A 87 10.70 15.28 -11.98
N GLN A 88 11.04 13.99 -12.10
CA GLN A 88 12.35 13.56 -12.57
C GLN A 88 12.68 14.17 -13.92
N PHE A 89 11.76 14.13 -14.87
CA PHE A 89 11.96 14.61 -16.24
C PHE A 89 12.05 16.12 -16.31
N THR A 90 11.14 16.82 -15.63
CA THR A 90 11.10 18.30 -15.62
C THR A 90 12.39 18.91 -15.07
N TYR A 91 12.95 18.30 -14.02
CA TYR A 91 14.13 18.82 -13.33
C TYR A 91 15.43 18.08 -13.68
N GLY A 92 15.42 17.22 -14.69
CA GLY A 92 16.63 16.54 -15.19
C GLY A 92 17.32 15.64 -14.16
N LEU A 93 16.57 15.04 -13.21
CA LEU A 93 17.15 14.20 -12.19
C LEU A 93 17.61 12.86 -12.76
N ARG A 94 18.76 12.36 -12.30
CA ARG A 94 19.27 11.03 -12.70
C ARG A 94 18.39 9.87 -12.20
N LYS A 95 17.68 10.06 -11.07
CA LYS A 95 16.82 9.06 -10.44
C LYS A 95 15.51 9.69 -10.00
N MET A 96 14.46 8.89 -10.05
CA MET A 96 13.16 9.29 -9.52
C MET A 96 13.28 9.68 -8.04
N PRO A 97 12.68 10.81 -7.61
CA PRO A 97 12.73 11.23 -6.21
C PRO A 97 12.00 10.25 -5.30
N ALA A 98 12.49 10.09 -4.08
CA ALA A 98 11.69 9.42 -3.06
C ALA A 98 10.45 10.27 -2.70
N PRO A 99 9.30 9.65 -2.32
CA PRO A 99 8.09 10.40 -1.96
C PRO A 99 8.32 11.52 -0.96
N LYS A 100 9.08 11.25 0.10
CA LYS A 100 9.41 12.25 1.13
C LYS A 100 10.24 13.43 0.59
N ALA A 101 11.13 13.16 -0.38
CA ALA A 101 11.93 14.23 -0.98
C ALA A 101 11.08 15.11 -1.91
N LEU A 102 10.14 14.50 -2.64
CA LEU A 102 9.18 15.22 -3.44
C LEU A 102 8.23 16.04 -2.57
N ALA A 103 7.71 15.48 -1.47
CA ALA A 103 6.90 16.21 -0.51
C ALA A 103 7.61 17.46 0.00
N ALA A 104 8.83 17.30 0.50
CA ALA A 104 9.62 18.42 1.02
C ALA A 104 9.94 19.48 -0.04
N TYR A 105 10.15 19.08 -1.30
CA TYR A 105 10.31 20.04 -2.39
C TYR A 105 9.00 20.73 -2.74
N GLY A 106 7.89 19.98 -2.73
CA GLY A 106 6.56 20.44 -3.12
C GLY A 106 5.92 21.45 -2.15
N GLU A 107 6.45 21.63 -0.94
CA GLU A 107 5.96 22.65 -0.02
C GLU A 107 5.96 24.06 -0.64
N ARG A 108 6.89 24.36 -1.53
CA ARG A 108 6.99 25.63 -2.26
C ARG A 108 5.86 25.90 -3.26
N TRP A 109 5.08 24.85 -3.61
CA TRP A 109 3.94 24.95 -4.53
C TRP A 109 2.62 25.18 -3.83
N GLY A 110 2.62 25.12 -2.49
CA GLY A 110 1.43 25.48 -1.71
C GLY A 110 1.01 26.95 -1.97
N PRO A 111 -0.27 27.23 -2.07
CA PRO A 111 -1.44 26.36 -1.94
C PRO A 111 -1.94 25.76 -3.26
N HIS A 112 -1.08 25.56 -4.27
CA HIS A 112 -1.48 25.15 -5.63
C HIS A 112 -0.82 23.81 -6.05
N ARG A 113 -0.60 22.90 -5.07
CA ARG A 113 0.08 21.62 -5.32
C ARG A 113 -0.65 20.71 -6.32
N THR A 114 -1.98 20.82 -6.41
CA THR A 114 -2.78 20.12 -7.43
C THR A 114 -2.39 20.55 -8.84
N ALA A 115 -2.24 21.83 -9.09
CA ALA A 115 -1.79 22.33 -10.40
C ALA A 115 -0.37 21.84 -10.71
N ALA A 116 0.54 21.86 -9.73
CA ALA A 116 1.88 21.30 -9.92
C ALA A 116 1.84 19.81 -10.32
N ALA A 117 1.02 18.99 -9.66
CA ALA A 117 0.83 17.58 -10.01
C ALA A 117 0.35 17.40 -11.45
N TRP A 118 -0.58 18.23 -11.91
CA TRP A 118 -1.07 18.26 -13.29
C TRP A 118 0.07 18.50 -14.30
N TYR A 119 0.89 19.51 -14.07
CA TYR A 119 2.05 19.80 -14.93
C TYR A 119 3.07 18.67 -14.92
N LEU A 120 3.25 17.98 -13.78
CA LEU A 120 4.14 16.84 -13.72
C LEU A 120 3.61 15.64 -14.52
N TRP A 121 2.31 15.35 -14.49
CA TRP A 121 1.72 14.36 -15.40
C TRP A 121 1.88 14.78 -16.87
N ARG A 122 1.63 16.06 -17.19
CA ARG A 122 1.84 16.56 -18.54
C ARG A 122 3.27 16.41 -19.01
N ALA A 123 4.25 16.61 -18.14
CA ALA A 123 5.67 16.37 -18.45
C ALA A 123 5.93 14.89 -18.84
N CYS A 124 5.24 13.92 -18.23
CA CYS A 124 5.32 12.52 -18.65
C CYS A 124 4.79 12.30 -20.06
N GLU A 125 3.69 12.93 -20.42
CA GLU A 125 3.12 12.84 -21.77
C GLU A 125 4.05 13.45 -22.81
N LEU A 126 4.56 14.66 -22.56
CA LEU A 126 5.52 15.32 -23.43
C LEU A 126 6.82 14.52 -23.58
N LYS A 127 7.28 13.88 -22.51
CA LYS A 127 8.45 12.99 -22.56
C LYS A 127 8.22 11.78 -23.46
N ARG A 128 7.04 11.15 -23.38
CA ARG A 128 6.66 10.04 -24.29
C ARG A 128 6.56 10.50 -25.74
N ALA A 129 6.05 11.70 -25.97
CA ALA A 129 5.95 12.29 -27.30
C ALA A 129 7.30 12.80 -27.86
N GLY A 130 8.36 12.78 -27.04
CA GLY A 130 9.68 13.33 -27.44
C GLY A 130 9.72 14.85 -27.55
N THR A 131 8.73 15.55 -27.02
CA THR A 131 8.56 17.01 -27.12
C THR A 131 8.81 17.76 -25.82
N LEU A 132 9.22 17.06 -24.76
CA LEU A 132 9.57 17.71 -23.49
C LEU A 132 10.87 18.51 -23.69
N PRO A 133 10.87 19.83 -23.42
CA PRO A 133 12.06 20.65 -23.54
C PRO A 133 13.13 20.23 -22.49
N ALA A 134 14.38 20.60 -22.76
CA ALA A 134 15.45 20.39 -21.79
C ALA A 134 15.16 21.15 -20.49
N PRO A 135 15.55 20.59 -19.34
CA PRO A 135 15.38 21.27 -18.05
C PRO A 135 16.11 22.62 -18.05
N LEU A 136 15.41 23.66 -17.62
CA LEU A 136 15.98 25.02 -17.51
C LEU A 136 17.00 25.10 -16.39
N GLU A 137 16.84 24.31 -15.34
CA GLU A 137 17.68 24.31 -14.15
C GLU A 137 17.83 22.90 -13.59
N GLN A 138 19.04 22.54 -13.19
CA GLN A 138 19.27 21.32 -12.41
C GLN A 138 19.11 21.62 -10.93
N ILE A 139 18.03 21.10 -10.35
CA ILE A 139 17.77 21.28 -8.92
C ILE A 139 18.50 20.25 -8.07
N ARG A 140 18.80 20.64 -6.82
CA ARG A 140 19.20 19.71 -5.76
C ARG A 140 18.02 19.49 -4.82
N LEU A 141 17.62 18.23 -4.67
CA LEU A 141 16.58 17.89 -3.70
C LEU A 141 17.06 18.15 -2.28
N PRO A 142 16.13 18.54 -1.37
CA PRO A 142 16.44 18.67 0.04
C PRO A 142 17.08 17.38 0.59
N ARG A 143 18.17 17.50 1.33
CA ARG A 143 18.73 16.36 2.05
C ARG A 143 17.84 16.06 3.24
N LEU A 144 17.09 14.98 3.15
CA LEU A 144 16.29 14.49 4.28
C LEU A 144 17.21 14.00 5.40
N PRO A 145 16.90 14.30 6.67
CA PRO A 145 17.61 13.72 7.79
C PRO A 145 17.62 12.19 7.65
N ARG A 146 18.80 11.58 7.76
CA ARG A 146 18.86 10.12 7.84
C ARG A 146 18.17 9.71 9.14
N LEU A 147 16.96 9.10 9.05
CA LEU A 147 16.37 8.43 10.20
C LEU A 147 17.40 7.41 10.69
N ARG A 148 18.01 7.65 11.85
CA ARG A 148 18.81 6.65 12.53
C ARG A 148 17.92 5.43 12.69
N ARG A 149 18.25 4.35 11.99
CA ARG A 149 17.63 3.04 12.24
C ARG A 149 17.79 2.81 13.74
N ARG A 150 16.69 2.89 14.49
CA ARG A 150 16.69 2.37 15.87
C ARG A 150 17.19 0.93 15.73
N ARG A 151 18.42 0.66 16.18
CA ARG A 151 18.88 -0.70 16.39
C ARG A 151 17.81 -1.33 17.27
N ARG A 152 17.13 -2.35 16.75
CA ARG A 152 16.32 -3.23 17.61
C ARG A 152 17.25 -3.66 18.72
N ALA A 153 16.98 -3.22 19.94
CA ALA A 153 17.61 -3.75 21.12
C ALA A 153 17.41 -5.26 21.03
N SER A 154 18.51 -5.98 20.88
CA SER A 154 18.53 -7.43 20.90
C SER A 154 17.86 -7.88 22.20
N ALA A 155 16.81 -8.68 22.04
CA ALA A 155 16.07 -9.27 23.14
C ALA A 155 17.04 -9.89 24.16
N VAL A 156 16.78 -9.52 25.38
CA VAL A 156 17.36 -10.02 26.61
C VAL A 156 17.54 -11.54 26.53
N LYS A 157 18.79 -11.99 26.67
CA LYS A 157 19.12 -13.38 27.01
C LYS A 157 18.44 -13.71 28.33
N ALA A 158 17.34 -14.46 28.26
CA ALA A 158 16.77 -15.09 29.44
C ALA A 158 17.78 -16.12 29.97
N GLY A 159 18.30 -15.84 31.15
CA GLY A 159 19.25 -16.72 31.86
C GLY A 159 18.64 -18.09 32.16
N LYS A 160 19.32 -19.13 31.71
CA LYS A 160 19.12 -20.49 32.21
C LYS A 160 19.60 -20.55 33.67
N ALA A 161 18.68 -20.51 34.61
CA ALA A 161 18.93 -20.91 35.97
C ALA A 161 18.99 -22.44 36.00
N LYS A 162 20.17 -22.99 36.38
CA LYS A 162 20.36 -24.38 36.75
C LYS A 162 19.69 -24.59 38.10
N ALA A 163 18.80 -25.55 38.22
CA ALA A 163 18.50 -26.22 39.46
C ALA A 163 18.51 -27.71 39.16
N GLY A 164 19.52 -28.38 39.67
CA GLY A 164 19.58 -29.82 39.70
C GLY A 164 18.81 -30.33 40.90
N THR A 165 18.16 -31.45 40.74
CA THR A 165 18.04 -32.46 41.81
C THR A 165 17.73 -33.84 41.20
N LYS A 166 18.49 -34.82 41.69
CA LYS A 166 18.41 -36.25 41.41
C LYS A 166 17.09 -36.85 41.88
N ALA A 167 16.52 -37.77 41.09
CA ALA A 167 15.99 -39.02 41.66
C ALA A 167 15.87 -40.08 40.56
N LYS A 168 16.47 -41.23 40.87
CA LYS A 168 16.43 -42.50 40.16
C LYS A 168 15.06 -43.16 40.35
N SER A 169 14.50 -43.80 39.31
CA SER A 169 14.02 -45.19 39.47
C SER A 169 13.73 -45.82 38.10
N LYS A 170 14.11 -47.08 38.03
CA LYS A 170 14.01 -48.04 36.94
C LYS A 170 12.55 -48.45 36.68
N SER A 171 12.17 -48.73 35.44
CA SER A 171 11.67 -50.07 35.11
C SER A 171 11.58 -50.24 33.58
N LYS A 172 12.06 -51.39 33.16
CA LYS A 172 11.97 -52.01 31.84
C LYS A 172 10.52 -52.39 31.55
N GLN A 173 10.07 -52.29 30.29
CA GLN A 173 9.61 -53.46 29.57
C GLN A 173 9.35 -53.14 28.11
N ALA A 174 9.85 -54.04 27.28
CA ALA A 174 9.73 -54.12 25.86
C ALA A 174 8.38 -54.75 25.46
N THR A 175 7.88 -54.44 24.25
CA THR A 175 7.40 -55.45 23.31
C THR A 175 6.99 -54.83 21.96
N LYS A 176 7.70 -55.26 20.94
CA LYS A 176 7.28 -55.83 19.64
C LYS A 176 6.37 -55.01 18.68
N ARG A 177 7.02 -54.66 17.55
CA ARG A 177 6.43 -54.57 16.22
C ARG A 177 5.81 -55.93 15.79
N PRO A 178 4.90 -55.94 14.79
CA PRO A 178 5.35 -56.41 13.50
C PRO A 178 4.89 -55.57 12.28
N ALA A 179 5.67 -55.80 11.26
CA ALA A 179 5.51 -55.30 9.88
C ALA A 179 4.58 -56.14 9.05
N SER A 180 4.07 -55.59 7.96
CA SER A 180 3.81 -56.14 6.62
C SER A 180 2.53 -55.49 6.05
N LYS A 181 2.29 -55.20 4.77
CA LYS A 181 2.87 -55.68 3.49
C LYS A 181 2.42 -54.73 2.38
N LYS A 182 3.24 -54.64 1.39
CA LYS A 182 2.95 -54.10 0.04
C LYS A 182 1.77 -54.82 -0.64
N ALA A 183 1.01 -54.05 -1.44
CA ALA A 183 0.41 -54.61 -2.66
C ALA A 183 0.44 -53.56 -3.78
N LYS A 184 1.10 -53.89 -4.86
CA LYS A 184 1.04 -53.30 -6.21
C LYS A 184 -0.18 -53.89 -6.95
N SER A 185 -0.80 -53.14 -7.84
CA SER A 185 -1.42 -53.60 -9.09
C SER A 185 -1.94 -52.38 -9.85
N THR A 186 -1.38 -51.96 -10.91
CA THR A 186 -1.40 -52.24 -12.34
C THR A 186 -2.71 -51.88 -13.06
N ARG A 187 -2.53 -50.95 -13.99
CA ARG A 187 -3.04 -50.86 -15.38
C ARG A 187 -4.54 -51.00 -15.67
N GLY A 188 -5.02 -50.09 -16.53
CA GLY A 188 -6.14 -50.27 -17.43
C GLY A 188 -6.48 -49.02 -18.21
N ARG A 189 -5.97 -48.95 -19.44
CA ARG A 189 -6.40 -48.11 -20.56
C ARG A 189 -7.86 -48.38 -20.91
N LYS A 190 -8.66 -47.41 -21.16
CA LYS A 190 -9.36 -47.21 -22.44
C LYS A 190 -9.77 -45.78 -22.57
#